data_73bf20a0a9671ae504f879dba7963fa3
#
_entry.id   73bf20a0a9671ae504f879dba7963fa3
#
_cell.length_a   1.000
_cell.length_b   1.000
_cell.length_c   1.000
_cell.angle_alpha   90.00
_cell.angle_beta   90.00
_cell.angle_gamma   90.00
#
_symmetry.space_group_name_H-M   'P 1'
#
loop_
_entity.id
_entity.type
_entity.pdbx_description
1 polymer ?
#
loop_
_entity_poly.entity_id
_entity_poly.type
_entity_poly.pdbx_seq_one_letter_code
_entity_poly.pdbx_strand_id
1 'polypeptide(L)'
;GLLGTKPSWDMMMDCDTLLMIGSSFPYSEFLPKAGKAKGVQIDIDGKMLGIRFPMDVNLQGDSKQTLMALIPLLKRKEDRTWRKTIEDNMKEWWKVLESRAMHDAHPINPERIFWELSKHLPDNCILTSDSGSSANWFARDLKIRKGMKASLSCNLATMCPGVP
;
A
#
# COMPACT_ATOMS: atom_id res chain seq x y z
N GLY A 1 -3.20 -2.98 -4.94
CA GLY A 1 -4.08 -2.27 -5.87
C GLY A 1 -3.34 -1.77 -7.11
N LEU A 2 -4.00 -1.01 -7.96
CA LEU A 2 -3.48 -0.54 -9.26
C LEU A 2 -2.15 0.21 -9.16
N LEU A 3 -1.94 0.97 -8.10
CA LEU A 3 -0.70 1.72 -7.85
C LEU A 3 0.34 0.91 -7.06
N GLY A 4 0.06 -0.35 -6.78
CA GLY A 4 0.92 -1.22 -6.01
C GLY A 4 2.23 -1.56 -6.73
N THR A 5 3.16 -2.09 -5.94
CA THR A 5 4.48 -2.52 -6.39
C THR A 5 4.58 -4.04 -6.42
N LYS A 6 5.57 -4.58 -7.13
CA LYS A 6 5.80 -6.03 -7.15
C LYS A 6 5.98 -6.61 -5.73
N PRO A 7 6.77 -6.02 -4.81
CA PRO A 7 6.87 -6.53 -3.45
C PRO A 7 5.54 -6.58 -2.70
N SER A 8 4.68 -5.57 -2.85
CA SER A 8 3.36 -5.58 -2.21
C SER A 8 2.43 -6.63 -2.82
N TRP A 9 2.53 -6.88 -4.12
CA TRP A 9 1.83 -7.96 -4.80
C TRP A 9 2.27 -9.32 -4.28
N ASP A 10 3.58 -9.58 -4.28
CA ASP A 10 4.15 -10.86 -3.81
C ASP A 10 3.72 -11.14 -2.36
N MET A 11 3.83 -10.13 -1.49
CA MET A 11 3.40 -10.22 -0.09
C MET A 11 1.91 -10.54 0.04
N MET A 12 1.07 -9.88 -0.75
CA MET A 12 -0.38 -10.12 -0.73
C MET A 12 -0.72 -11.52 -1.22
N MET A 13 -0.08 -11.97 -2.31
CA MET A 13 -0.34 -13.29 -2.90
C MET A 13 0.18 -14.44 -2.03
N ASP A 14 1.20 -14.21 -1.22
CA ASP A 14 1.86 -15.26 -0.43
C ASP A 14 1.51 -15.24 1.05
N CYS A 15 0.68 -14.31 1.51
CA CYS A 15 0.25 -14.28 2.90
C CYS A 15 -0.58 -15.53 3.26
N ASP A 16 -0.42 -15.99 4.49
CA ASP A 16 -1.24 -17.05 5.12
C ASP A 16 -2.47 -16.47 5.84
N THR A 17 -2.41 -15.20 6.19
CA THR A 17 -3.45 -14.49 6.91
C THR A 17 -3.63 -13.09 6.32
N LEU A 18 -4.84 -12.76 5.91
CA LEU A 18 -5.25 -11.44 5.44
C LEU A 18 -6.05 -10.73 6.52
N LEU A 19 -5.51 -9.65 7.05
CA LEU A 19 -6.20 -8.78 8.00
C LEU A 19 -6.63 -7.49 7.30
N MET A 20 -7.95 -7.31 7.14
CA MET A 20 -8.56 -6.08 6.58
C MET A 20 -9.16 -5.25 7.69
N ILE A 21 -8.80 -3.97 7.74
CA ILE A 21 -9.25 -3.06 8.80
C ILE A 21 -9.77 -1.78 8.18
N GLY A 22 -11.08 -1.50 8.32
CA GLY A 22 -11.72 -0.28 7.86
C GLY A 22 -11.51 -0.01 6.37
N SER A 23 -11.50 -1.07 5.55
CA SER A 23 -11.19 -0.97 4.11
C SER A 23 -12.17 -1.78 3.29
N SER A 24 -12.71 -1.15 2.24
CA SER A 24 -13.52 -1.85 1.24
C SER A 24 -12.70 -2.60 0.20
N PHE A 25 -11.43 -2.24 0.02
CA PHE A 25 -10.49 -2.77 -0.97
C PHE A 25 -11.18 -3.20 -2.29
N PRO A 26 -11.59 -2.25 -3.14
CA PRO A 26 -12.51 -2.52 -4.25
C PRO A 26 -11.92 -3.38 -5.38
N TYR A 27 -10.61 -3.56 -5.40
CA TYR A 27 -9.88 -4.30 -6.45
C TYR A 27 -9.57 -5.73 -6.00
N SER A 28 -10.59 -6.57 -5.97
CA SER A 28 -10.49 -7.96 -5.46
C SER A 28 -9.52 -8.85 -6.23
N GLU A 29 -9.18 -8.50 -7.47
CA GLU A 29 -8.15 -9.17 -8.28
C GLU A 29 -6.74 -9.11 -7.67
N PHE A 30 -6.50 -8.15 -6.76
CA PHE A 30 -5.24 -8.01 -6.01
C PHE A 30 -5.28 -8.68 -4.63
N LEU A 31 -6.32 -9.44 -4.33
CA LEU A 31 -6.41 -10.24 -3.11
C LEU A 31 -5.92 -11.67 -3.37
N PRO A 32 -5.50 -12.43 -2.34
CA PRO A 32 -5.18 -13.84 -2.48
C PRO A 32 -6.37 -14.62 -3.04
N LYS A 33 -6.10 -15.75 -3.68
CA LYS A 33 -7.18 -16.66 -4.08
C LYS A 33 -7.92 -17.16 -2.84
N ALA A 34 -9.24 -17.32 -2.97
CA ALA A 34 -10.06 -17.88 -1.89
C ALA A 34 -9.50 -19.22 -1.41
N GLY A 35 -9.42 -19.39 -0.10
CA GLY A 35 -8.88 -20.59 0.54
C GLY A 35 -7.36 -20.65 0.68
N LYS A 36 -6.60 -19.70 0.08
CA LYS A 36 -5.14 -19.64 0.25
C LYS A 36 -4.74 -18.99 1.58
N ALA A 37 -5.45 -17.96 1.98
CA ALA A 37 -5.20 -17.22 3.22
C ALA A 37 -6.45 -17.25 4.10
N LYS A 38 -6.26 -17.24 5.42
CA LYS A 38 -7.35 -16.98 6.38
C LYS A 38 -7.67 -15.51 6.40
N GLY A 39 -8.96 -15.18 6.32
CA GLY A 39 -9.43 -13.80 6.32
C GLY A 39 -9.92 -13.36 7.69
N VAL A 40 -9.45 -12.21 8.14
CA VAL A 40 -9.97 -11.51 9.33
C VAL A 40 -10.33 -10.09 8.92
N GLN A 41 -11.55 -9.66 9.16
CA GLN A 41 -11.98 -8.31 8.84
C GLN A 41 -12.56 -7.59 10.05
N ILE A 42 -12.15 -6.34 10.21
CA ILE A 42 -12.67 -5.41 11.21
C ILE A 42 -13.27 -4.23 10.45
N ASP A 43 -14.56 -3.98 10.64
CA ASP A 43 -15.22 -2.82 10.04
C ASP A 43 -16.34 -2.33 10.97
N ILE A 44 -16.57 -1.02 10.96
CA ILE A 44 -17.67 -0.41 11.73
C ILE A 44 -19.03 -0.70 11.07
N ASP A 45 -19.05 -0.81 9.75
CA ASP A 45 -20.25 -1.15 8.98
C ASP A 45 -20.29 -2.66 8.68
N GLY A 46 -21.24 -3.36 9.31
CA GLY A 46 -21.43 -4.80 9.10
C GLY A 46 -21.70 -5.21 7.66
N LYS A 47 -22.18 -4.28 6.80
CA LYS A 47 -22.41 -4.55 5.38
C LYS A 47 -21.11 -4.71 4.58
N MET A 48 -19.99 -4.20 5.09
CA MET A 48 -18.68 -4.29 4.44
C MET A 48 -17.97 -5.60 4.74
N LEU A 49 -18.42 -6.34 5.76
CA LEU A 49 -17.81 -7.59 6.19
C LEU A 49 -17.99 -8.70 5.15
N GLY A 50 -16.90 -9.29 4.69
CA GLY A 50 -16.90 -10.40 3.73
C GLY A 50 -17.25 -10.05 2.29
N ILE A 51 -17.50 -8.77 1.97
CA ILE A 51 -17.96 -8.36 0.62
C ILE A 51 -16.90 -8.58 -0.49
N ARG A 52 -15.61 -8.60 -0.14
CA ARG A 52 -14.52 -8.68 -1.12
C ARG A 52 -13.72 -9.96 -1.04
N PHE A 53 -13.68 -10.56 0.12
CA PHE A 53 -12.92 -11.77 0.38
C PHE A 53 -13.67 -12.66 1.37
N PRO A 54 -13.69 -13.98 1.21
CA PRO A 54 -14.28 -14.88 2.19
C PRO A 54 -13.51 -14.78 3.50
N MET A 55 -14.16 -14.27 4.55
CA MET A 55 -13.55 -14.07 5.84
C MET A 55 -13.88 -15.20 6.81
N ASP A 56 -12.86 -15.73 7.47
CA ASP A 56 -13.04 -16.72 8.55
C ASP A 56 -13.55 -16.05 9.83
N VAL A 57 -13.14 -14.79 10.07
CA VAL A 57 -13.53 -14.01 11.23
C VAL A 57 -13.95 -12.60 10.81
N ASN A 58 -15.17 -12.23 11.16
CA ASN A 58 -15.73 -10.91 10.96
C ASN A 58 -15.99 -10.24 12.32
N LEU A 59 -15.42 -9.06 12.53
CA LEU A 59 -15.55 -8.26 13.74
C LEU A 59 -16.19 -6.91 13.39
N GLN A 60 -17.45 -6.73 13.74
CA GLN A 60 -18.09 -5.43 13.62
C GLN A 60 -17.74 -4.55 14.80
N GLY A 61 -17.08 -3.42 14.54
CA GLY A 61 -16.71 -2.48 15.59
C GLY A 61 -15.75 -1.41 15.10
N ASP A 62 -15.51 -0.45 16.00
CA ASP A 62 -14.51 0.59 15.80
C ASP A 62 -13.09 -0.02 15.74
N SER A 63 -12.33 0.33 14.71
CA SER A 63 -11.00 -0.24 14.46
C SER A 63 -10.02 0.01 15.61
N LYS A 64 -10.06 1.20 16.22
CA LYS A 64 -9.18 1.55 17.34
C LYS A 64 -9.52 0.69 18.56
N GLN A 65 -10.78 0.62 18.93
CA GLN A 65 -11.22 -0.14 20.11
C GLN A 65 -10.95 -1.64 19.94
N THR A 66 -11.24 -2.17 18.76
CA THR A 66 -10.98 -3.58 18.44
C THR A 66 -9.49 -3.91 18.49
N LEU A 67 -8.64 -3.04 17.91
CA LEU A 67 -7.19 -3.23 17.97
C LEU A 67 -6.63 -3.09 19.38
N MET A 68 -7.14 -2.15 20.17
CA MET A 68 -6.73 -2.01 21.57
C MET A 68 -7.04 -3.26 22.40
N ALA A 69 -8.17 -3.94 22.11
CA ALA A 69 -8.52 -5.20 22.73
C ALA A 69 -7.69 -6.38 22.20
N LEU A 70 -7.36 -6.39 20.91
CA LEU A 70 -6.64 -7.47 20.24
C LEU A 70 -5.14 -7.49 20.57
N ILE A 71 -4.48 -6.32 20.56
CA ILE A 71 -3.01 -6.22 20.68
C ILE A 71 -2.46 -6.91 21.93
N PRO A 72 -3.07 -6.77 23.13
CA PRO A 72 -2.58 -7.44 24.33
C PRO A 72 -2.67 -8.98 24.28
N LEU A 73 -3.53 -9.51 23.42
CA LEU A 73 -3.72 -10.97 23.23
C LEU A 73 -2.71 -11.57 22.25
N LEU A 74 -2.02 -10.74 21.48
CA LEU A 74 -1.06 -11.19 20.48
C LEU A 74 0.30 -11.49 21.11
N LYS A 75 0.89 -12.60 20.72
CA LYS A 75 2.29 -12.92 21.06
C LYS A 75 3.21 -12.32 20.00
N ARG A 76 4.30 -11.70 20.45
CA ARG A 76 5.33 -11.22 19.53
C ARG A 76 5.95 -12.40 18.80
N LYS A 77 5.91 -12.32 17.47
CA LYS A 77 6.50 -13.34 16.60
C LYS A 77 8.03 -13.22 16.64
N GLU A 78 8.71 -14.29 16.99
CA GLU A 78 10.18 -14.35 17.04
C GLU A 78 10.76 -14.63 15.66
N ASP A 79 10.11 -15.51 14.89
CA ASP A 79 10.48 -15.76 13.49
C ASP A 79 10.33 -14.48 12.66
N ARG A 80 11.44 -14.05 12.06
CA ARG A 80 11.55 -12.85 11.22
C ARG A 80 11.73 -13.15 9.75
N THR A 81 11.62 -14.40 9.35
CA THR A 81 11.86 -14.84 7.96
C THR A 81 10.97 -14.09 6.99
N TRP A 82 9.68 -13.99 7.28
CA TRP A 82 8.72 -13.24 6.45
C TRP A 82 9.10 -11.76 6.31
N ARG A 83 9.44 -11.12 7.42
CA ARG A 83 9.88 -9.72 7.42
C ARG A 83 11.16 -9.54 6.60
N LYS A 84 12.14 -10.43 6.74
CA LYS A 84 13.38 -10.38 5.97
C LYS A 84 13.11 -10.52 4.48
N THR A 85 12.24 -11.43 4.08
CA THR A 85 11.81 -11.58 2.68
C THR A 85 11.22 -10.28 2.13
N ILE A 86 10.36 -9.59 2.90
CA ILE A 86 9.77 -8.32 2.49
C ILE A 86 10.87 -7.25 2.33
N GLU A 87 11.77 -7.14 3.31
CA GLU A 87 12.87 -6.17 3.28
C GLU A 87 13.81 -6.39 2.08
N ASP A 88 14.13 -7.65 1.77
CA ASP A 88 14.98 -8.00 0.63
C ASP A 88 14.27 -7.74 -0.70
N ASN A 89 13.00 -8.10 -0.84
CA ASN A 89 12.19 -7.79 -2.02
C ASN A 89 12.08 -6.26 -2.25
N MET A 90 11.96 -5.47 -1.19
CA MET A 90 11.94 -4.02 -1.29
C MET A 90 13.28 -3.45 -1.76
N LYS A 91 14.41 -3.97 -1.27
CA LYS A 91 15.74 -3.55 -1.73
C LYS A 91 15.94 -3.81 -3.22
N GLU A 92 15.57 -5.01 -3.68
CA GLU A 92 15.67 -5.35 -5.10
C GLU A 92 14.73 -4.50 -5.95
N TRP A 93 13.53 -4.22 -5.46
CA TRP A 93 12.58 -3.36 -6.16
C TRP A 93 13.13 -1.93 -6.34
N TRP A 94 13.78 -1.38 -5.32
CA TRP A 94 14.41 -0.06 -5.44
C TRP A 94 15.52 -0.02 -6.49
N LYS A 95 16.29 -1.08 -6.66
CA LYS A 95 17.28 -1.18 -7.75
C LYS A 95 16.61 -1.18 -9.13
N VAL A 96 15.50 -1.89 -9.25
CA VAL A 96 14.70 -1.91 -10.50
C VAL A 96 14.18 -0.53 -10.84
N LEU A 97 13.63 0.20 -9.84
CA LEU A 97 13.10 1.55 -10.04
C LEU A 97 14.23 2.53 -10.40
N GLU A 98 15.39 2.43 -9.75
CA GLU A 98 16.55 3.24 -10.10
C GLU A 98 17.00 3.01 -11.55
N SER A 99 17.13 1.77 -11.94
CA SER A 99 17.51 1.42 -13.33
C SER A 99 16.50 1.96 -14.35
N ARG A 100 15.21 1.91 -14.05
CA ARG A 100 14.16 2.49 -14.91
C ARG A 100 14.24 4.01 -14.97
N ALA A 101 14.36 4.65 -13.81
CA ALA A 101 14.44 6.10 -13.72
C ALA A 101 15.65 6.67 -14.45
N MET A 102 16.79 5.95 -14.41
CA MET A 102 18.02 6.37 -15.07
C MET A 102 18.10 6.05 -16.56
N HIS A 103 17.08 5.40 -17.12
CA HIS A 103 17.02 5.17 -18.57
C HIS A 103 16.90 6.49 -19.33
N ASP A 104 17.81 6.72 -20.26
CA ASP A 104 17.81 7.93 -21.09
C ASP A 104 16.66 7.91 -22.08
N ALA A 105 15.96 9.05 -22.17
CA ALA A 105 14.84 9.23 -23.08
C ALA A 105 14.71 10.69 -23.53
N HIS A 106 14.19 10.88 -24.74
CA HIS A 106 13.83 12.19 -25.25
C HIS A 106 12.40 12.15 -25.79
N PRO A 107 11.44 12.90 -25.19
CA PRO A 107 11.59 13.78 -24.02
C PRO A 107 11.98 13.02 -22.75
N ILE A 108 12.38 13.77 -21.73
CA ILE A 108 12.89 13.20 -20.46
C ILE A 108 11.95 12.15 -19.88
N ASN A 109 12.54 11.08 -19.36
CA ASN A 109 11.84 10.02 -18.66
C ASN A 109 11.12 10.56 -17.41
N PRO A 110 9.77 10.47 -17.31
CA PRO A 110 9.03 11.00 -16.17
C PRO A 110 9.41 10.32 -14.85
N GLU A 111 9.73 9.04 -14.83
CA GLU A 111 10.17 8.33 -13.61
C GLU A 111 11.42 8.99 -13.01
N ARG A 112 12.33 9.50 -13.85
CA ARG A 112 13.54 10.19 -13.41
C ARG A 112 13.24 11.47 -12.64
N ILE A 113 12.20 12.21 -13.04
CA ILE A 113 11.78 13.44 -12.36
C ILE A 113 11.40 13.12 -10.91
N PHE A 114 10.54 12.13 -10.69
CA PHE A 114 10.06 11.75 -9.35
C PHE A 114 11.17 11.12 -8.51
N TRP A 115 12.05 10.31 -9.13
CA TRP A 115 13.20 9.71 -8.48
C TRP A 115 14.17 10.76 -7.94
N GLU A 116 14.57 11.71 -8.78
CA GLU A 116 15.48 12.80 -8.40
C GLU A 116 14.81 13.75 -7.39
N LEU A 117 13.55 14.11 -7.61
CA LEU A 117 12.79 14.97 -6.70
C LEU A 117 12.81 14.43 -5.26
N SER A 118 12.76 13.12 -5.07
CA SER A 118 12.79 12.49 -3.75
C SER A 118 13.98 12.91 -2.88
N LYS A 119 15.11 13.23 -3.49
CA LYS A 119 16.34 13.65 -2.80
C LYS A 119 16.27 15.09 -2.29
N HIS A 120 15.42 15.91 -2.90
CA HIS A 120 15.31 17.34 -2.64
C HIS A 120 14.12 17.72 -1.75
N LEU A 121 13.23 16.77 -1.49
CA LEU A 121 12.05 17.03 -0.65
C LEU A 121 12.43 17.18 0.82
N PRO A 122 11.89 18.20 1.53
CA PRO A 122 12.02 18.30 2.98
C PRO A 122 11.33 17.14 3.71
N ASP A 123 11.87 16.72 4.85
CA ASP A 123 11.30 15.60 5.62
C ASP A 123 9.94 15.91 6.28
N ASN A 124 9.52 17.18 6.31
CA ASN A 124 8.23 17.61 6.87
C ASN A 124 7.25 18.11 5.80
N CYS A 125 7.49 17.81 4.53
CA CYS A 125 6.62 18.26 3.45
C CYS A 125 5.28 17.50 3.40
N ILE A 126 4.29 18.14 2.80
CA ILE A 126 3.01 17.54 2.42
C ILE A 126 3.01 17.39 0.92
N LEU A 127 2.80 16.19 0.45
CA LEU A 127 2.78 15.86 -0.97
C LEU A 127 1.35 15.57 -1.42
N THR A 128 0.96 16.20 -2.50
CA THR A 128 -0.29 15.90 -3.20
C THR A 128 0.01 15.61 -4.65
N SER A 129 -0.81 14.80 -5.28
CA SER A 129 -0.70 14.52 -6.71
C SER A 129 -2.07 14.42 -7.34
N ASP A 130 -2.12 14.77 -8.60
CA ASP A 130 -3.30 14.56 -9.43
C ASP A 130 -3.42 13.09 -9.84
N SER A 131 -4.54 12.75 -10.44
CA SER A 131 -4.83 11.43 -11.02
C SER A 131 -4.06 11.20 -12.34
N GLY A 132 -4.21 10.01 -12.92
CA GLY A 132 -3.57 9.64 -14.18
C GLY A 132 -2.13 9.11 -13.99
N SER A 133 -1.28 9.30 -14.99
CA SER A 133 0.09 8.78 -14.99
C SER A 133 0.95 9.37 -13.87
N SER A 134 0.73 10.64 -13.52
CA SER A 134 1.43 11.31 -12.40
C SER A 134 1.21 10.58 -11.07
N ALA A 135 0.01 10.07 -10.82
CA ALA A 135 -0.27 9.28 -9.62
C ALA A 135 0.54 7.96 -9.57
N ASN A 136 0.77 7.34 -10.74
CA ASN A 136 1.59 6.13 -10.81
C ASN A 136 3.05 6.40 -10.43
N TRP A 137 3.64 7.45 -11.00
CA TRP A 137 5.02 7.84 -10.70
C TRP A 137 5.17 8.34 -9.26
N PHE A 138 4.21 9.14 -8.80
CA PHE A 138 4.13 9.57 -7.40
C PHE A 138 4.13 8.36 -6.44
N ALA A 139 3.28 7.38 -6.67
CA ALA A 139 3.14 6.23 -5.79
C ALA A 139 4.33 5.26 -5.84
N ARG A 140 5.04 5.17 -6.96
CA ARG A 140 6.12 4.20 -7.18
C ARG A 140 7.51 4.77 -6.99
N ASP A 141 7.76 5.98 -7.45
CA ASP A 141 9.10 6.54 -7.58
C ASP A 141 9.45 7.55 -6.48
N LEU A 142 8.45 8.18 -5.84
CA LEU A 142 8.69 9.04 -4.69
C LEU A 142 8.96 8.23 -3.42
N LYS A 143 10.06 8.56 -2.74
CA LYS A 143 10.42 7.96 -1.46
C LYS A 143 9.82 8.76 -0.31
N ILE A 144 8.69 8.29 0.20
CA ILE A 144 8.05 8.90 1.38
C ILE A 144 8.83 8.51 2.63
N ARG A 145 9.24 9.50 3.42
CA ARG A 145 10.04 9.34 4.64
C ARG A 145 9.24 9.72 5.89
N LYS A 146 9.75 9.34 7.05
CA LYS A 146 9.15 9.72 8.34
C LYS A 146 9.03 11.24 8.45
N GLY A 147 7.85 11.71 8.79
CA GLY A 147 7.53 13.15 8.89
C GLY A 147 6.78 13.70 7.69
N MET A 148 6.92 13.09 6.52
CA MET A 148 6.16 13.46 5.33
C MET A 148 4.70 13.00 5.43
N LYS A 149 3.81 13.77 4.80
CA LYS A 149 2.42 13.40 4.57
C LYS A 149 2.18 13.32 3.07
N ALA A 150 1.40 12.33 2.64
CA ALA A 150 1.10 12.12 1.23
C ALA A 150 -0.38 11.84 1.04
N SER A 151 -0.98 12.45 0.05
CA SER A 151 -2.38 12.24 -0.31
C SER A 151 -2.54 12.34 -1.83
N LEU A 152 -3.48 11.57 -2.35
CA LEU A 152 -3.91 11.69 -3.74
C LEU A 152 -5.38 11.24 -3.86
N SER A 153 -6.00 11.57 -4.98
CA SER A 153 -7.34 11.07 -5.27
C SER A 153 -7.34 9.54 -5.31
N CYS A 154 -8.24 8.94 -4.57
CA CYS A 154 -8.37 7.49 -4.44
C CYS A 154 -9.68 6.99 -5.08
N ASN A 155 -10.56 6.46 -4.24
CA ASN A 155 -11.77 5.74 -4.69
C ASN A 155 -12.77 6.60 -5.48
N LEU A 156 -12.85 7.88 -5.21
CA LEU A 156 -13.75 8.78 -5.92
C LEU A 156 -13.16 9.30 -7.23
N ALA A 157 -11.91 8.98 -7.51
CA ALA A 157 -11.21 9.32 -8.76
C ALA A 157 -11.38 10.78 -9.19
N THR A 158 -11.38 11.71 -8.24
CA THR A 158 -11.49 13.15 -8.49
C THR A 158 -10.30 13.61 -9.32
N MET A 159 -10.56 14.30 -10.40
CA MET A 159 -9.54 15.01 -11.16
C MET A 159 -9.16 16.30 -10.45
N CYS A 160 -7.88 16.69 -10.55
CA CYS A 160 -7.33 17.88 -9.92
C CYS A 160 -7.38 17.94 -8.37
N PRO A 161 -7.16 16.84 -7.65
CA PRO A 161 -7.11 16.87 -6.19
C PRO A 161 -5.78 17.40 -5.63
N GLY A 162 -4.83 17.68 -6.50
CA GLY A 162 -3.49 18.16 -6.09
C GLY A 162 -3.47 19.64 -5.71
N VAL A 163 -4.48 20.38 -6.12
CA VAL A 163 -4.66 21.83 -5.83
C VAL A 163 -6.12 22.06 -5.44
N PRO A 164 -6.53 21.69 -4.25
CA PRO A 164 -7.86 22.03 -3.73
C PRO A 164 -7.92 23.46 -3.23
#